data_ccc2cf81607295f41f725225039c14e6
#
_entry.id   ccc2cf81607295f41f725225039c14e6
#
_cell.length_a   1.000
_cell.length_b   1.000
_cell.length_c   1.000
_cell.angle_alpha   90.00
_cell.angle_beta   90.00
_cell.angle_gamma   90.00
#
_symmetry.space_group_name_H-M   'P 1'
#
loop_
_entity.id
_entity.type
_entity.pdbx_description
1 polymer ?
#
loop_
_entity_poly.entity_id
_entity_poly.type
_entity_poly.pdbx_seq_one_letter_code
_entity_poly.pdbx_strand_id
1 'polypeptide(L)'
;MERLPEWPSAQRDSSTRREIIVWWESRRFRFNLYVGIVGVVSWLLVLIAGSAAVEPGVDFEEPLAMIYGPFAYVLLANVCYTFGWIVDRASYRGKPRMQLYKAGVIFSVVVTSLPGVWAVVAWLTSVITGRKLE
;
A
#
# COMPACT_ATOMS: atom_id res chain seq x y z
N MET A 1 -0.34 -30.18 -50.46
CA MET A 1 0.15 -28.99 -49.73
C MET A 1 -0.49 -29.05 -48.36
N GLU A 2 0.19 -29.65 -47.41
CA GLU A 2 -0.27 -29.87 -46.05
C GLU A 2 -0.09 -28.55 -45.28
N ARG A 3 -1.19 -27.96 -44.81
CA ARG A 3 -1.11 -26.73 -43.96
C ARG A 3 -0.53 -27.16 -42.64
N LEU A 4 0.63 -26.65 -42.34
CA LEU A 4 1.21 -26.77 -40.99
C LEU A 4 0.21 -26.20 -39.96
N PRO A 5 -0.04 -26.90 -38.86
CA PRO A 5 -0.95 -26.41 -37.83
C PRO A 5 -0.43 -25.09 -37.24
N GLU A 6 -1.22 -24.05 -37.41
CA GLU A 6 -0.94 -22.77 -36.75
C GLU A 6 -0.90 -23.00 -35.24
N TRP A 7 0.18 -22.62 -34.62
CA TRP A 7 0.38 -22.73 -33.18
C TRP A 7 -0.52 -21.74 -32.43
N PRO A 8 -1.63 -22.18 -31.83
CA PRO A 8 -2.52 -21.29 -31.08
C PRO A 8 -1.90 -20.78 -29.77
N SER A 9 -0.78 -21.40 -29.34
CA SER A 9 -0.19 -21.16 -28.02
C SER A 9 0.44 -19.79 -27.85
N ALA A 10 1.19 -19.28 -28.84
CA ALA A 10 1.89 -18.02 -28.72
C ALA A 10 0.93 -16.80 -28.70
N GLN A 11 -0.15 -16.85 -29.48
CA GLN A 11 -1.13 -15.77 -29.55
C GLN A 11 -2.05 -15.78 -28.32
N ARG A 12 -2.39 -16.97 -27.79
CA ARG A 12 -3.12 -17.14 -26.54
C ARG A 12 -2.29 -16.69 -25.34
N ASP A 13 -0.99 -16.96 -25.31
CA ASP A 13 -0.07 -16.53 -24.28
C ASP A 13 0.06 -15.00 -24.18
N SER A 14 0.17 -14.30 -25.32
CA SER A 14 0.29 -12.84 -25.34
C SER A 14 -1.03 -12.16 -24.92
N SER A 15 -2.19 -12.69 -25.34
CA SER A 15 -3.50 -12.17 -24.91
C SER A 15 -3.72 -12.34 -23.41
N THR A 16 -3.39 -13.50 -22.85
CA THR A 16 -3.60 -13.80 -21.42
C THR A 16 -2.65 -12.99 -20.52
N ARG A 17 -1.42 -12.72 -20.95
CA ARG A 17 -0.50 -11.84 -20.23
C ARG A 17 -1.00 -10.40 -20.20
N ARG A 18 -1.60 -9.92 -21.28
CA ARG A 18 -2.24 -8.61 -21.33
C ARG A 18 -3.47 -8.56 -20.43
N GLU A 19 -4.26 -9.61 -20.38
CA GLU A 19 -5.43 -9.73 -19.51
C GLU A 19 -5.07 -9.64 -18.03
N ILE A 20 -3.95 -10.21 -17.59
CA ILE A 20 -3.44 -10.08 -16.23
C ILE A 20 -3.16 -8.60 -15.91
N ILE A 21 -2.48 -7.87 -16.79
CA ILE A 21 -2.19 -6.44 -16.59
C ILE A 21 -3.50 -5.65 -16.48
N VAL A 22 -4.44 -5.84 -17.41
CA VAL A 22 -5.73 -5.15 -17.41
C VAL A 22 -6.51 -5.45 -16.14
N TRP A 23 -6.48 -6.71 -15.67
CA TRP A 23 -7.12 -7.11 -14.42
C TRP A 23 -6.53 -6.40 -13.20
N TRP A 24 -5.21 -6.26 -13.11
CA TRP A 24 -4.53 -5.53 -12.04
C TRP A 24 -4.80 -4.03 -12.13
N GLU A 25 -4.66 -3.44 -13.31
CA GLU A 25 -4.86 -1.99 -13.50
C GLU A 25 -6.31 -1.56 -13.21
N SER A 26 -7.29 -2.40 -13.54
CA SER A 26 -8.69 -2.11 -13.19
C SER A 26 -8.96 -2.06 -11.67
N ARG A 27 -8.06 -2.58 -10.85
CA ARG A 27 -8.14 -2.58 -9.38
C ARG A 27 -7.23 -1.57 -8.71
N ARG A 28 -6.35 -0.92 -9.46
CA ARG A 28 -5.41 0.09 -8.95
C ARG A 28 -6.13 1.23 -8.24
N PHE A 29 -7.25 1.69 -8.80
CA PHE A 29 -8.05 2.74 -8.17
C PHE A 29 -8.56 2.33 -6.78
N ARG A 30 -9.11 1.12 -6.65
CA ARG A 30 -9.58 0.59 -5.35
C ARG A 30 -8.43 0.43 -4.36
N PHE A 31 -7.29 -0.06 -4.81
CA PHE A 31 -6.09 -0.15 -3.98
C PHE A 31 -5.69 1.22 -3.44
N ASN A 32 -5.56 2.22 -4.30
CA ASN A 32 -5.22 3.58 -3.90
C ASN A 32 -6.27 4.20 -2.97
N LEU A 33 -7.55 3.89 -3.17
CA LEU A 33 -8.63 4.35 -2.29
C LEU A 33 -8.47 3.77 -0.88
N TYR A 34 -8.22 2.47 -0.73
CA TYR A 34 -8.00 1.85 0.58
C TYR A 34 -6.77 2.41 1.29
N VAL A 35 -5.64 2.46 0.59
CA VAL A 35 -4.40 3.02 1.12
C VAL A 35 -4.56 4.50 1.46
N GLY A 36 -5.26 5.27 0.61
CA GLY A 36 -5.52 6.68 0.83
C GLY A 36 -6.39 6.95 2.06
N ILE A 37 -7.50 6.23 2.24
CA ILE A 37 -8.37 6.38 3.42
C ILE A 37 -7.61 6.06 4.70
N VAL A 38 -6.92 4.90 4.74
CA VAL A 38 -6.13 4.50 5.90
C VAL A 38 -4.98 5.47 6.16
N GLY A 39 -4.34 5.97 5.09
CA GLY A 39 -3.27 6.96 5.17
C GLY A 39 -3.74 8.28 5.79
N VAL A 40 -4.88 8.81 5.36
CA VAL A 40 -5.47 10.03 5.94
C VAL A 40 -5.82 9.83 7.41
N VAL A 41 -6.46 8.70 7.77
CA VAL A 41 -6.78 8.38 9.16
C VAL A 41 -5.51 8.27 10.01
N SER A 42 -4.51 7.53 9.53
CA SER A 42 -3.23 7.38 10.21
C SER A 42 -2.52 8.73 10.41
N TRP A 43 -2.52 9.57 9.39
CA TRP A 43 -1.94 10.91 9.44
C TRP A 43 -2.66 11.82 10.45
N LEU A 44 -4.01 11.81 10.48
CA LEU A 44 -4.78 12.53 11.50
C LEU A 44 -4.50 12.03 12.91
N LEU A 45 -4.33 10.72 13.10
CA LEU A 45 -3.97 10.17 14.41
C LEU A 45 -2.57 10.63 14.85
N VAL A 46 -1.60 10.73 13.94
CA VAL A 46 -0.29 11.30 14.25
C VAL A 46 -0.41 12.76 14.66
N LEU A 47 -1.19 13.56 13.94
CA LEU A 47 -1.41 14.97 14.27
C LEU A 47 -2.09 15.15 15.64
N ILE A 48 -3.11 14.37 15.95
CA ILE A 48 -3.94 14.57 17.15
C ILE A 48 -3.33 13.85 18.35
N ALA A 49 -3.14 12.53 18.25
CA ALA A 49 -2.67 11.72 19.36
C ALA A 49 -1.16 11.90 19.57
N GLY A 50 -0.38 12.02 18.49
CA GLY A 50 1.06 12.26 18.57
C GLY A 50 1.37 13.59 19.27
N SER A 51 0.76 14.69 18.83
CA SER A 51 0.96 15.99 19.47
C SER A 51 0.51 16.05 20.93
N ALA A 52 -0.50 15.25 21.29
CA ALA A 52 -0.93 15.15 22.69
C ALA A 52 0.00 14.29 23.57
N ALA A 53 0.83 13.45 22.97
CA ALA A 53 1.78 12.57 23.65
C ALA A 53 3.09 13.25 24.04
N VAL A 54 3.45 14.34 23.40
CA VAL A 54 4.71 15.08 23.60
C VAL A 54 4.52 16.33 24.46
N GLU A 55 5.61 16.89 24.96
CA GLU A 55 5.58 18.16 25.69
C GLU A 55 5.25 19.35 24.78
N PRO A 56 4.66 20.43 25.31
CA PRO A 56 4.41 21.65 24.54
C PRO A 56 5.70 22.19 23.91
N GLY A 57 5.71 22.36 22.60
CA GLY A 57 6.85 22.85 21.86
C GLY A 57 7.80 21.76 21.32
N VAL A 58 7.48 20.49 21.59
CA VAL A 58 8.16 19.33 20.99
C VAL A 58 7.30 18.77 19.86
N ASP A 59 7.90 18.50 18.71
CA ASP A 59 7.24 17.85 17.59
C ASP A 59 7.30 16.32 17.74
N PHE A 60 6.15 15.65 17.61
CA PHE A 60 6.09 14.17 17.65
C PHE A 60 6.79 13.54 16.45
N GLU A 61 6.64 14.17 15.30
CA GLU A 61 7.30 13.80 14.05
C GLU A 61 7.91 15.03 13.40
N GLU A 62 8.98 14.85 12.63
CA GLU A 62 9.59 15.95 11.93
C GLU A 62 8.61 16.61 10.95
N PRO A 63 8.44 17.96 10.97
CA PRO A 63 7.46 18.65 10.14
C PRO A 63 7.59 18.37 8.64
N LEU A 64 8.82 18.24 8.14
CA LEU A 64 9.05 17.90 6.73
C LEU A 64 8.57 16.47 6.40
N ALA A 65 8.78 15.51 7.31
CA ALA A 65 8.28 14.14 7.15
C ALA A 65 6.75 14.10 7.10
N MET A 66 6.08 14.95 7.88
CA MET A 66 4.61 15.05 7.88
C MET A 66 4.06 15.58 6.55
N ILE A 67 4.79 16.43 5.84
CA ILE A 67 4.38 17.00 4.56
C ILE A 67 4.71 16.03 3.42
N TYR A 68 5.97 15.59 3.32
CA TYR A 68 6.46 14.81 2.17
C TYR A 68 6.23 13.30 2.33
N GLY A 69 6.14 12.81 3.56
CA GLY A 69 5.97 11.39 3.86
C GLY A 69 4.77 10.74 3.16
N PRO A 70 3.55 11.33 3.23
CA PRO A 70 2.38 10.79 2.54
C PRO A 70 2.56 10.67 1.03
N PHE A 71 3.18 11.66 0.37
CA PHE A 71 3.43 11.63 -1.07
C PHE A 71 4.45 10.54 -1.46
N ALA A 72 5.57 10.47 -0.73
CA ALA A 72 6.58 9.44 -0.93
C ALA A 72 6.00 8.05 -0.70
N TYR A 73 5.14 7.90 0.32
CA TYR A 73 4.48 6.63 0.60
C TYR A 73 3.52 6.20 -0.51
N VAL A 74 2.67 7.10 -1.01
CA VAL A 74 1.75 6.80 -2.13
C VAL A 74 2.53 6.36 -3.36
N LEU A 75 3.64 7.04 -3.66
CA LEU A 75 4.52 6.65 -4.77
C LEU A 75 5.08 5.24 -4.56
N LEU A 76 5.65 4.97 -3.39
CA LEU A 76 6.22 3.67 -3.04
C LEU A 76 5.17 2.56 -3.08
N ALA A 77 3.98 2.78 -2.54
CA ALA A 77 2.87 1.83 -2.57
C ALA A 77 2.47 1.47 -4.01
N ASN A 78 2.44 2.45 -4.93
CA ASN A 78 2.16 2.21 -6.33
C ASN A 78 3.29 1.48 -7.06
N VAL A 79 4.54 1.73 -6.70
CA VAL A 79 5.69 0.95 -7.19
C VAL A 79 5.56 -0.51 -6.73
N CYS A 80 5.30 -0.76 -5.46
CA CYS A 80 5.08 -2.12 -4.92
C CYS A 80 3.89 -2.81 -5.59
N TYR A 81 2.79 -2.08 -5.84
CA TYR A 81 1.64 -2.60 -6.58
C TYR A 81 2.03 -3.05 -7.99
N THR A 82 2.83 -2.24 -8.68
CA THR A 82 3.33 -2.57 -10.01
C THR A 82 4.21 -3.82 -9.99
N PHE A 83 5.07 -3.97 -8.97
CA PHE A 83 5.83 -5.21 -8.77
C PHE A 83 4.93 -6.43 -8.60
N GLY A 84 3.80 -6.30 -7.91
CA GLY A 84 2.82 -7.37 -7.74
C GLY A 84 2.34 -7.96 -9.07
N TRP A 85 1.93 -7.11 -10.03
CA TRP A 85 1.48 -7.61 -11.33
C TRP A 85 2.63 -8.07 -12.22
N ILE A 86 3.86 -7.50 -12.08
CA ILE A 86 5.05 -8.00 -12.78
C ILE A 86 5.35 -9.43 -12.35
N VAL A 87 5.34 -9.71 -11.05
CA VAL A 87 5.54 -11.06 -10.50
C VAL A 87 4.43 -12.00 -10.94
N ASP A 88 3.19 -11.56 -10.93
CA ASP A 88 2.04 -12.38 -11.35
C ASP A 88 2.13 -12.73 -12.84
N ARG A 89 2.50 -11.77 -13.68
CA ARG A 89 2.75 -11.97 -15.11
C ARG A 89 3.93 -12.90 -15.39
N ALA A 90 5.04 -12.74 -14.64
CA ALA A 90 6.25 -13.54 -14.81
C ALA A 90 6.04 -14.99 -14.38
N SER A 91 5.26 -15.21 -13.32
CA SER A 91 4.94 -16.53 -12.77
C SER A 91 3.86 -17.28 -13.55
N TYR A 92 3.44 -16.78 -14.69
CA TYR A 92 2.32 -17.17 -15.54
C TYR A 92 1.65 -18.52 -15.19
N ARG A 93 0.43 -18.46 -14.64
CA ARG A 93 -0.41 -19.62 -14.33
C ARG A 93 -1.80 -19.57 -15.00
N GLY A 94 -1.93 -18.81 -16.09
CA GLY A 94 -3.16 -18.70 -16.86
C GLY A 94 -4.29 -17.86 -16.25
N LYS A 95 -4.17 -17.42 -14.98
CA LYS A 95 -5.17 -16.59 -14.29
C LYS A 95 -4.50 -15.61 -13.33
N PRO A 96 -5.04 -14.37 -13.17
CA PRO A 96 -4.58 -13.43 -12.15
C PRO A 96 -4.72 -14.02 -10.75
N ARG A 97 -3.73 -13.81 -9.88
CA ARG A 97 -3.75 -14.31 -8.51
C ARG A 97 -4.44 -13.34 -7.56
N MET A 98 -5.73 -13.59 -7.32
CA MET A 98 -6.52 -12.82 -6.34
C MET A 98 -5.89 -12.84 -4.94
N GLN A 99 -5.27 -13.94 -4.54
CA GLN A 99 -4.58 -14.04 -3.24
C GLN A 99 -3.38 -13.11 -3.14
N LEU A 100 -2.60 -12.97 -4.22
CA LEU A 100 -1.46 -12.04 -4.27
C LEU A 100 -1.95 -10.59 -4.17
N TYR A 101 -3.02 -10.24 -4.88
CA TYR A 101 -3.65 -8.93 -4.79
C TYR A 101 -4.14 -8.63 -3.37
N LYS A 102 -4.90 -9.57 -2.76
CA LYS A 102 -5.39 -9.41 -1.37
C LYS A 102 -4.26 -9.26 -0.37
N ALA A 103 -3.21 -10.08 -0.49
CA ALA A 103 -2.03 -9.99 0.37
C ALA A 103 -1.34 -8.62 0.23
N GLY A 104 -1.19 -8.12 -0.98
CA GLY A 104 -0.64 -6.79 -1.24
C GLY A 104 -1.48 -5.67 -0.64
N VAL A 105 -2.81 -5.73 -0.78
CA VAL A 105 -3.73 -4.75 -0.16
C VAL A 105 -3.62 -4.78 1.36
N ILE A 106 -3.70 -5.97 1.97
CA ILE A 106 -3.61 -6.12 3.44
C ILE A 106 -2.27 -5.61 3.94
N PHE A 107 -1.17 -6.01 3.32
CA PHE A 107 0.17 -5.54 3.67
C PHE A 107 0.27 -4.02 3.61
N SER A 108 -0.20 -3.40 2.52
CA SER A 108 -0.15 -1.95 2.35
C SER A 108 -1.01 -1.23 3.41
N VAL A 109 -2.22 -1.73 3.69
CA VAL A 109 -3.10 -1.17 4.73
C VAL A 109 -2.45 -1.26 6.11
N VAL A 110 -1.86 -2.40 6.47
CA VAL A 110 -1.17 -2.58 7.75
C VAL A 110 0.00 -1.60 7.87
N VAL A 111 0.87 -1.53 6.86
CA VAL A 111 2.04 -0.63 6.89
C VAL A 111 1.59 0.83 6.96
N THR A 112 0.53 1.21 6.22
CA THR A 112 -0.01 2.58 6.25
C THR A 112 -0.58 2.96 7.62
N SER A 113 -1.11 2.00 8.37
CA SER A 113 -1.69 2.25 9.69
C SER A 113 -0.65 2.41 10.81
N LEU A 114 0.57 1.92 10.62
CA LEU A 114 1.60 1.87 11.66
C LEU A 114 1.91 3.23 12.32
N PRO A 115 2.09 4.34 11.59
CA PRO A 115 2.35 5.64 12.22
C PRO A 115 1.21 6.09 13.13
N GLY A 116 -0.04 5.93 12.67
CA GLY A 116 -1.22 6.27 13.48
C GLY A 116 -1.37 5.39 14.72
N VAL A 117 -1.15 4.07 14.58
CA VAL A 117 -1.15 3.14 15.71
C VAL A 117 -0.07 3.51 16.72
N TRP A 118 1.14 3.82 16.25
CA TRP A 118 2.24 4.27 17.10
C TRP A 118 1.88 5.54 17.88
N ALA A 119 1.31 6.53 17.20
CA ALA A 119 0.87 7.78 17.86
C ALA A 119 -0.17 7.53 18.96
N VAL A 120 -1.14 6.64 18.71
CA VAL A 120 -2.14 6.26 19.72
C VAL A 120 -1.50 5.54 20.91
N VAL A 121 -0.57 4.61 20.66
CA VAL A 121 0.16 3.91 21.74
C VAL A 121 0.98 4.88 22.56
N ALA A 122 1.68 5.82 21.93
CA ALA A 122 2.45 6.86 22.62
C ALA A 122 1.55 7.74 23.51
N TRP A 123 0.41 8.17 22.98
CA TRP A 123 -0.57 8.95 23.73
C TRP A 123 -1.13 8.17 24.92
N LEU A 124 -1.57 6.92 24.72
CA LEU A 124 -2.06 6.07 25.81
C LEU A 124 -1.00 5.88 26.91
N THR A 125 0.24 5.65 26.51
CA THR A 125 1.36 5.52 27.45
C THR A 125 1.55 6.80 28.26
N SER A 126 1.50 7.98 27.61
CA SER A 126 1.62 9.26 28.31
C SER A 126 0.49 9.49 29.31
N VAL A 127 -0.74 9.10 28.97
CA VAL A 127 -1.90 9.20 29.88
C VAL A 127 -1.77 8.25 31.08
N ILE A 128 -1.36 7.00 30.84
CA ILE A 128 -1.24 5.97 31.90
C ILE A 128 -0.10 6.30 32.86
N THR A 129 1.04 6.76 32.34
CA THR A 129 2.25 7.02 33.14
C THR A 129 2.26 8.44 33.73
N GLY A 130 1.40 9.33 33.24
CA GLY A 130 1.43 10.76 33.58
C GLY A 130 2.68 11.47 33.06
N ARG A 131 3.47 10.86 32.19
CA ARG A 131 4.71 11.42 31.59
C ARG A 131 4.51 11.60 30.09
N LYS A 132 4.88 12.77 29.61
CA LYS A 132 4.96 13.05 28.16
C LYS A 132 6.33 12.65 27.63
N LEU A 133 6.38 12.40 26.33
CA LEU A 133 7.63 12.16 25.63
C LEU A 133 8.40 13.50 25.46
N GLU A 134 9.67 13.46 25.76
CA GLU A 134 10.61 14.58 25.59
C GLU A 134 11.19 14.60 24.17
#